data_866ec4ce991141436d5f7d8d7e379e96
#
_entry.id   866ec4ce991141436d5f7d8d7e379e96
#
_cell.length_a   1.000
_cell.length_b   1.000
_cell.length_c   1.000
_cell.angle_alpha   90.00
_cell.angle_beta   90.00
_cell.angle_gamma   90.00
#
_symmetry.space_group_name_H-M   'P 1'
#
loop_
_entity.id
_entity.type
_entity.pdbx_description
1 polymer ?
#
loop_
_entity_poly.entity_id
_entity_poly.type
_entity_poly.pdbx_seq_one_letter_code
_entity_poly.pdbx_strand_id
1 'polypeptide(L)'
;LVGDTPHGLSRQMNKMLISFHEPDTPLNQVLYCSLGAGDYELVESFVRKYCSSTFPSKYFDYNGEEIRIYPTADGRFLAAYFTPDFLAVSFQKRLIEQVIDACRSRQSLMDMASFRTMYAGKRNNVAATVYVRMKEVGMGKNTDGIRPQTHLGSWAELDMKFNEEAVYCSGISHGADTARTFINALRRQEPIKDFSGERLPASVFFYNQWAISDLEAIFGFTSQQEYAKAAYSDYIKKRDGEWMEFMKTYAGENVMSCLFHSKDTTDRHPCAVMSVAVKDEAQAERALQKLLYATPEEKGAPAVERTYPNYRRYPRARKYRQYMLPRNTVLTQLTGITESALHTYACFYKGTLLLAPDAQSLSAYVDALENGDVLDGTSVYEEGVGSLSPYYNFAMMVDMEEMMRQPETYVRLVPNFFFRHSDFFRHFTIAIQFTCAGSGVSESRLAV
;
A
#
# COMPACT_ATOMS: atom_id res chain seq x y z
N LEU A 1 24.06 -5.07 -15.96
CA LEU A 1 24.88 -3.90 -16.36
C LEU A 1 25.89 -3.47 -15.28
N VAL A 2 25.60 -3.68 -14.00
CA VAL A 2 26.42 -3.19 -12.87
C VAL A 2 27.64 -4.09 -12.58
N GLY A 3 27.58 -5.37 -12.95
CA GLY A 3 28.65 -6.33 -12.65
C GLY A 3 29.92 -6.22 -13.48
N ASP A 4 29.89 -5.50 -14.61
CA ASP A 4 30.99 -5.45 -15.59
C ASP A 4 31.49 -4.03 -15.87
N THR A 5 31.33 -3.11 -14.94
CA THR A 5 31.77 -1.72 -15.10
C THR A 5 33.28 -1.65 -15.18
N PRO A 6 33.87 -1.09 -16.25
CA PRO A 6 35.30 -0.81 -16.28
C PRO A 6 35.66 0.06 -15.07
N HIS A 7 36.78 -0.27 -14.39
CA HIS A 7 37.22 0.44 -13.19
C HIS A 7 37.36 1.97 -13.32
N GLY A 8 37.30 2.51 -14.55
CA GLY A 8 37.29 3.94 -14.81
C GLY A 8 35.92 4.63 -14.73
N LEU A 9 34.82 3.94 -15.09
CA LEU A 9 33.47 4.51 -15.07
C LEU A 9 32.95 4.72 -13.66
N SER A 10 33.27 3.85 -12.70
CA SER A 10 32.81 3.95 -11.32
C SER A 10 33.34 5.17 -10.57
N ARG A 11 34.43 5.79 -11.04
CA ARG A 11 35.01 7.02 -10.45
C ARG A 11 34.37 8.30 -10.98
N GLN A 12 33.74 8.25 -12.15
CA GLN A 12 33.25 9.43 -12.88
C GLN A 12 31.75 9.54 -12.89
N MET A 13 30.99 8.42 -12.86
CA MET A 13 29.55 8.44 -12.69
C MET A 13 29.15 8.71 -11.23
N ASN A 14 29.15 9.99 -10.86
CA ASN A 14 28.84 10.41 -9.50
C ASN A 14 27.35 10.37 -9.16
N LYS A 15 26.47 10.34 -10.17
CA LYS A 15 25.02 10.31 -10.00
C LYS A 15 24.39 9.46 -11.09
N MET A 16 23.52 8.55 -10.65
CA MET A 16 22.58 7.85 -11.51
C MET A 16 21.16 8.19 -11.04
N LEU A 17 20.28 8.46 -11.98
CA LEU A 17 18.87 8.65 -11.72
C LEU A 17 18.07 7.76 -12.64
N ILE A 18 17.06 7.09 -12.12
CA ILE A 18 16.11 6.29 -12.90
C ILE A 18 14.74 6.92 -12.70
N SER A 19 14.07 7.25 -13.79
CA SER A 19 12.69 7.71 -13.76
C SER A 19 11.75 6.67 -14.36
N PHE A 20 10.61 6.46 -13.71
CA PHE A 20 9.55 5.56 -14.16
C PHE A 20 8.39 6.42 -14.69
N HIS A 21 7.82 6.03 -15.81
CA HIS A 21 6.82 6.80 -16.55
C HIS A 21 5.56 5.99 -16.84
N GLU A 22 4.42 6.67 -16.92
CA GLU A 22 3.16 6.07 -17.37
C GLU A 22 3.15 5.80 -18.90
N PRO A 23 2.53 4.71 -19.35
CA PRO A 23 2.02 3.62 -18.55
C PRO A 23 3.16 2.86 -17.83
N ASP A 24 2.92 2.50 -16.56
CA ASP A 24 3.90 1.82 -15.73
C ASP A 24 4.21 0.41 -16.25
N THR A 25 5.23 0.34 -17.08
CA THR A 25 5.77 -0.91 -17.67
C THR A 25 7.28 -0.94 -17.55
N PRO A 26 7.91 -2.13 -17.50
CA PRO A 26 9.37 -2.24 -17.41
C PRO A 26 10.16 -1.52 -18.52
N LEU A 27 9.51 -1.20 -19.63
CA LEU A 27 10.14 -0.50 -20.75
C LEU A 27 10.01 1.03 -20.66
N ASN A 28 9.08 1.55 -19.85
CA ASN A 28 8.82 2.98 -19.70
C ASN A 28 9.68 3.60 -18.60
N GLN A 29 11.00 3.42 -18.72
CA GLN A 29 12.00 3.94 -17.81
C GLN A 29 13.02 4.78 -18.58
N VAL A 30 13.57 5.79 -17.91
CA VAL A 30 14.75 6.51 -18.40
C VAL A 30 15.84 6.43 -17.35
N LEU A 31 16.99 5.96 -17.76
CA LEU A 31 18.21 6.00 -16.95
C LEU A 31 19.01 7.24 -17.34
N TYR A 32 19.35 8.05 -16.36
CA TYR A 32 20.24 9.21 -16.52
C TYR A 32 21.55 8.94 -15.78
N CYS A 33 22.66 9.22 -16.44
CA CYS A 33 23.98 9.15 -15.86
C CYS A 33 24.68 10.48 -16.02
N SER A 34 25.24 11.06 -14.96
CA SER A 34 26.09 12.24 -15.08
C SER A 34 27.37 11.89 -15.84
N LEU A 35 27.79 12.77 -16.75
CA LEU A 35 29.04 12.65 -17.50
C LEU A 35 30.02 13.74 -17.04
N GLY A 36 31.31 13.36 -16.99
CA GLY A 36 32.39 14.30 -16.82
C GLY A 36 33.17 14.50 -18.14
N ALA A 37 34.11 15.40 -18.13
CA ALA A 37 34.96 15.64 -19.28
C ALA A 37 35.72 14.37 -19.70
N GLY A 38 35.57 13.94 -20.94
CA GLY A 38 36.19 12.72 -21.48
C GLY A 38 35.38 11.43 -21.29
N ASP A 39 34.27 11.44 -20.59
CA ASP A 39 33.48 10.22 -20.33
C ASP A 39 32.65 9.77 -21.56
N TYR A 40 32.39 10.65 -22.49
CA TYR A 40 31.56 10.38 -23.67
C TYR A 40 32.02 9.16 -24.46
N GLU A 41 33.28 9.14 -24.88
CA GLU A 41 33.84 8.03 -25.69
C GLU A 41 33.85 6.71 -24.91
N LEU A 42 34.17 6.79 -23.62
CA LEU A 42 34.21 5.63 -22.74
C LEU A 42 32.81 5.01 -22.57
N VAL A 43 31.80 5.83 -22.31
CA VAL A 43 30.41 5.38 -22.17
C VAL A 43 29.85 4.87 -23.48
N GLU A 44 30.17 5.52 -24.60
CA GLU A 44 29.75 5.06 -25.92
C GLU A 44 30.35 3.69 -26.24
N SER A 45 31.64 3.51 -25.97
CA SER A 45 32.32 2.23 -26.13
C SER A 45 31.70 1.13 -25.25
N PHE A 46 31.35 1.47 -24.01
CA PHE A 46 30.66 0.55 -23.09
C PHE A 46 29.26 0.17 -23.60
N VAL A 47 28.45 1.12 -24.02
CA VAL A 47 27.11 0.87 -24.57
C VAL A 47 27.21 -0.02 -25.81
N ARG A 48 28.14 0.27 -26.71
CA ARG A 48 28.37 -0.54 -27.92
C ARG A 48 28.75 -2.00 -27.61
N LYS A 49 29.49 -2.27 -26.51
CA LYS A 49 29.85 -3.63 -26.11
C LYS A 49 28.64 -4.53 -25.86
N TYR A 50 27.53 -3.96 -25.39
CA TYR A 50 26.29 -4.68 -25.10
C TYR A 50 25.25 -4.62 -26.23
N CYS A 51 25.60 -3.97 -27.34
CA CYS A 51 24.73 -3.89 -28.51
C CYS A 51 24.99 -5.05 -29.48
N SER A 52 24.00 -5.37 -30.28
CA SER A 52 24.15 -6.38 -31.32
C SER A 52 25.17 -5.89 -32.35
N SER A 53 26.18 -6.71 -32.63
CA SER A 53 27.13 -6.45 -33.73
C SER A 53 26.51 -6.69 -35.12
N THR A 54 25.37 -7.32 -35.18
CA THR A 54 24.69 -7.69 -36.44
C THR A 54 24.01 -6.50 -37.10
N PHE A 55 23.61 -5.49 -36.31
CA PHE A 55 22.93 -4.31 -36.82
C PHE A 55 23.70 -3.04 -36.46
N PRO A 56 23.97 -2.15 -37.41
CA PRO A 56 24.62 -0.88 -37.06
C PRO A 56 23.67 0.02 -36.27
N SER A 57 24.24 0.81 -35.36
CA SER A 57 23.49 1.87 -34.66
C SER A 57 22.96 2.89 -35.68
N LYS A 58 21.75 3.40 -35.44
CA LYS A 58 21.10 4.45 -36.27
C LYS A 58 21.07 5.76 -35.48
N TYR A 59 21.05 6.85 -36.25
CA TYR A 59 20.93 8.20 -35.74
C TYR A 59 19.63 8.82 -36.22
N PHE A 60 18.94 9.51 -35.33
CA PHE A 60 17.72 10.25 -35.64
C PHE A 60 17.89 11.69 -35.18
N ASP A 61 17.62 12.64 -36.02
CA ASP A 61 17.47 14.03 -35.63
C ASP A 61 16.08 14.24 -35.04
N TYR A 62 16.05 14.87 -33.86
CA TYR A 62 14.83 15.32 -33.22
C TYR A 62 15.01 16.76 -32.72
N ASN A 63 14.37 17.70 -33.38
CA ASN A 63 14.47 19.11 -33.08
C ASN A 63 15.92 19.66 -33.08
N GLY A 64 16.80 19.13 -33.96
CA GLY A 64 18.20 19.51 -34.04
C GLY A 64 19.11 18.83 -33.01
N GLU A 65 18.60 17.85 -32.26
CA GLU A 65 19.34 17.00 -31.32
C GLU A 65 19.44 15.57 -31.85
N GLU A 66 20.58 14.94 -31.64
CA GLU A 66 20.85 13.57 -32.12
C GLU A 66 20.38 12.53 -31.11
N ILE A 67 19.47 11.64 -31.53
CA ILE A 67 19.12 10.43 -30.79
C ILE A 67 19.80 9.23 -31.43
N ARG A 68 20.59 8.49 -30.66
CA ARG A 68 21.23 7.26 -31.10
C ARG A 68 20.40 6.04 -30.71
N ILE A 69 20.25 5.13 -31.66
CA ILE A 69 19.50 3.88 -31.46
C ILE A 69 20.50 2.71 -31.54
N TYR A 70 20.60 1.98 -30.47
CA TYR A 70 21.45 0.79 -30.36
C TYR A 70 20.55 -0.46 -30.31
N PRO A 71 20.67 -1.38 -31.26
CA PRO A 71 19.99 -2.66 -31.18
C PRO A 71 20.67 -3.53 -30.12
N THR A 72 19.87 -4.10 -29.22
CA THR A 72 20.36 -5.00 -28.16
C THR A 72 20.31 -6.47 -28.63
N ALA A 73 21.06 -7.35 -27.96
CA ALA A 73 21.16 -8.75 -28.35
C ALA A 73 19.84 -9.52 -28.26
N ASP A 74 18.89 -9.05 -27.44
CA ASP A 74 17.55 -9.60 -27.27
C ASP A 74 16.51 -9.05 -28.27
N GLY A 75 16.97 -8.32 -29.29
CA GLY A 75 16.12 -7.78 -30.36
C GLY A 75 15.38 -6.49 -30.02
N ARG A 76 15.63 -5.90 -28.86
CA ARG A 76 15.11 -4.58 -28.48
C ARG A 76 16.00 -3.46 -28.99
N PHE A 77 15.52 -2.23 -28.86
CA PHE A 77 16.28 -1.04 -29.24
C PHE A 77 16.43 -0.12 -28.05
N LEU A 78 17.68 0.29 -27.76
CA LEU A 78 18.00 1.27 -26.74
C LEU A 78 18.20 2.63 -27.41
N ALA A 79 17.37 3.62 -27.07
CA ALA A 79 17.55 5.00 -27.48
C ALA A 79 18.43 5.72 -26.47
N ALA A 80 19.37 6.52 -26.96
CA ALA A 80 20.31 7.29 -26.15
C ALA A 80 20.42 8.73 -26.62
N TYR A 81 20.43 9.66 -25.66
CA TYR A 81 20.70 11.07 -25.89
C TYR A 81 21.89 11.49 -25.02
N PHE A 82 22.88 12.03 -25.66
CA PHE A 82 24.12 12.48 -25.05
C PHE A 82 24.18 14.02 -25.00
N THR A 83 24.49 14.53 -23.84
CA THR A 83 24.84 15.94 -23.63
C THR A 83 26.25 16.02 -23.02
N PRO A 84 26.88 17.20 -22.94
CA PRO A 84 28.15 17.34 -22.21
C PRO A 84 28.08 16.96 -20.74
N ASP A 85 26.90 17.06 -20.11
CA ASP A 85 26.73 16.90 -18.67
C ASP A 85 26.09 15.57 -18.27
N PHE A 86 25.33 14.93 -19.16
CA PHE A 86 24.65 13.68 -18.87
C PHE A 86 24.32 12.84 -20.11
N LEU A 87 24.12 11.55 -19.87
CA LEU A 87 23.53 10.59 -20.80
C LEU A 87 22.13 10.23 -20.32
N ALA A 88 21.14 10.23 -21.21
CA ALA A 88 19.84 9.63 -20.99
C ALA A 88 19.62 8.44 -21.90
N VAL A 89 19.18 7.29 -21.37
CA VAL A 89 18.87 6.08 -22.15
C VAL A 89 17.50 5.51 -21.79
N SER A 90 16.82 4.99 -22.78
CA SER A 90 15.50 4.35 -22.61
C SER A 90 15.27 3.32 -23.72
N PHE A 91 14.47 2.28 -23.42
CA PHE A 91 13.92 1.40 -24.45
C PHE A 91 12.75 2.05 -25.22
N GLN A 92 12.30 3.23 -24.81
CA GLN A 92 11.25 4.00 -25.45
C GLN A 92 11.83 5.30 -26.04
N LYS A 93 11.98 5.34 -27.37
CA LYS A 93 12.48 6.54 -28.07
C LYS A 93 11.68 7.80 -27.69
N ARG A 94 10.35 7.68 -27.55
CA ARG A 94 9.45 8.77 -27.14
C ARG A 94 9.86 9.42 -25.80
N LEU A 95 10.35 8.64 -24.86
CA LEU A 95 10.81 9.19 -23.58
C LEU A 95 12.09 10.02 -23.76
N ILE A 96 12.97 9.61 -24.67
CA ILE A 96 14.17 10.40 -25.00
C ILE A 96 13.78 11.70 -25.70
N GLU A 97 12.79 11.68 -26.59
CA GLU A 97 12.24 12.91 -27.20
C GLU A 97 11.69 13.86 -26.13
N GLN A 98 10.97 13.35 -25.13
CA GLN A 98 10.50 14.15 -23.98
C GLN A 98 11.64 14.72 -23.12
N VAL A 99 12.75 13.98 -22.97
CA VAL A 99 13.93 14.50 -22.28
C VAL A 99 14.51 15.70 -23.04
N ILE A 100 14.64 15.58 -24.37
CA ILE A 100 15.11 16.68 -25.24
C ILE A 100 14.20 17.91 -25.13
N ASP A 101 12.89 17.70 -25.21
CA ASP A 101 11.90 18.78 -25.09
C ASP A 101 11.98 19.48 -23.72
N ALA A 102 12.12 18.71 -22.63
CA ALA A 102 12.29 19.24 -21.28
C ALA A 102 13.57 20.06 -21.15
N CYS A 103 14.69 19.60 -21.71
CA CYS A 103 15.95 20.34 -21.72
C CYS A 103 15.83 21.65 -22.50
N ARG A 104 15.21 21.63 -23.68
CA ARG A 104 15.02 22.82 -24.53
C ARG A 104 14.09 23.84 -23.92
N SER A 105 13.00 23.39 -23.33
CA SER A 105 12.03 24.25 -22.64
C SER A 105 12.50 24.69 -21.24
N ARG A 106 13.64 24.18 -20.78
CA ARG A 106 14.18 24.38 -19.42
C ARG A 106 13.17 24.04 -18.32
N GLN A 107 12.33 23.05 -18.57
CA GLN A 107 11.38 22.54 -17.58
C GLN A 107 12.05 21.54 -16.65
N SER A 108 11.86 21.72 -15.35
CA SER A 108 12.45 20.89 -14.32
C SER A 108 11.42 20.54 -13.24
N LEU A 109 11.58 19.40 -12.58
CA LEU A 109 10.81 19.10 -11.37
C LEU A 109 10.99 20.16 -10.28
N MET A 110 12.14 20.85 -10.26
CA MET A 110 12.42 21.96 -9.34
C MET A 110 11.54 23.19 -9.57
N ASP A 111 10.88 23.30 -10.71
CA ASP A 111 9.91 24.37 -10.99
C ASP A 111 8.57 24.10 -10.28
N MET A 112 8.31 22.85 -9.91
CA MET A 112 7.14 22.48 -9.11
C MET A 112 7.36 22.81 -7.65
N ALA A 113 6.57 23.75 -7.09
CA ALA A 113 6.69 24.17 -5.69
C ALA A 113 6.60 22.98 -4.71
N SER A 114 5.68 22.04 -4.95
CA SER A 114 5.51 20.84 -4.14
C SER A 114 6.75 19.94 -4.12
N PHE A 115 7.43 19.77 -5.26
CA PHE A 115 8.67 19.00 -5.32
C PHE A 115 9.82 19.75 -4.67
N ARG A 116 9.97 21.03 -4.98
CA ARG A 116 11.06 21.87 -4.44
C ARG A 116 11.01 21.97 -2.91
N THR A 117 9.82 22.05 -2.32
CA THR A 117 9.65 22.07 -0.86
C THR A 117 10.11 20.76 -0.21
N MET A 118 9.90 19.64 -0.89
CA MET A 118 10.30 18.32 -0.41
C MET A 118 11.79 18.04 -0.63
N TYR A 119 12.34 18.43 -1.78
CA TYR A 119 13.69 18.09 -2.19
C TYR A 119 14.76 18.66 -1.24
N ALA A 120 15.38 17.80 -0.45
CA ALA A 120 16.39 18.18 0.55
C ALA A 120 17.84 18.22 -0.01
N GLY A 121 18.03 17.83 -1.27
CA GLY A 121 19.33 17.80 -1.91
C GLY A 121 20.07 16.48 -1.69
N LYS A 122 21.39 16.51 -1.90
CA LYS A 122 22.22 15.32 -1.82
C LYS A 122 22.32 14.80 -0.38
N ARG A 123 21.96 13.54 -0.18
CA ARG A 123 22.15 12.84 1.10
C ARG A 123 23.38 11.95 1.04
N ASN A 124 24.11 11.87 2.14
CA ASN A 124 25.26 10.99 2.29
C ASN A 124 24.84 9.73 3.04
N ASN A 125 25.57 8.62 2.81
CA ASN A 125 25.38 7.34 3.50
C ASN A 125 24.01 6.65 3.25
N VAL A 126 23.44 6.85 2.08
CA VAL A 126 22.25 6.11 1.60
C VAL A 126 22.60 5.44 0.28
N ALA A 127 22.03 4.26 0.03
CA ALA A 127 22.24 3.54 -1.23
C ALA A 127 21.54 4.26 -2.39
N ALA A 128 20.34 4.75 -2.16
CA ALA A 128 19.57 5.56 -3.08
C ALA A 128 18.57 6.44 -2.33
N THR A 129 18.08 7.49 -2.98
CA THR A 129 16.89 8.25 -2.54
C THR A 129 15.81 8.07 -3.59
N VAL A 130 14.63 7.67 -3.14
CA VAL A 130 13.44 7.41 -4.00
C VAL A 130 12.48 8.58 -3.85
N TYR A 131 12.10 9.19 -4.96
CA TYR A 131 11.09 10.24 -5.03
C TYR A 131 9.84 9.66 -5.66
N VAL A 132 8.74 9.64 -4.90
CA VAL A 132 7.47 9.06 -5.34
C VAL A 132 6.42 10.14 -5.50
N ARG A 133 5.85 10.26 -6.70
CA ARG A 133 4.67 11.08 -6.94
C ARG A 133 3.44 10.31 -6.49
N MET A 134 3.05 10.49 -5.25
CA MET A 134 2.02 9.68 -4.58
C MET A 134 0.61 9.84 -5.18
N LYS A 135 0.39 10.88 -5.99
CA LYS A 135 -0.86 11.06 -6.74
C LYS A 135 -1.08 9.94 -7.77
N GLU A 136 0.00 9.37 -8.30
CA GLU A 136 -0.06 8.30 -9.30
C GLU A 136 0.00 6.91 -8.67
N VAL A 137 0.30 6.82 -7.38
CA VAL A 137 0.26 5.57 -6.61
C VAL A 137 -1.11 5.45 -5.97
N GLY A 138 -1.90 4.49 -6.38
CA GLY A 138 -3.24 4.29 -5.87
C GLY A 138 -3.53 2.84 -5.55
N MET A 139 -4.56 2.65 -4.73
CA MET A 139 -5.16 1.36 -4.44
C MET A 139 -6.46 1.20 -5.22
N GLY A 140 -6.75 -0.01 -5.67
CA GLY A 140 -7.98 -0.33 -6.38
C GLY A 140 -7.85 -0.38 -7.90
N LYS A 141 -8.67 -1.23 -8.51
CA LYS A 141 -8.81 -1.34 -9.96
C LYS A 141 -9.93 -0.40 -10.40
N ASN A 142 -9.62 0.53 -11.26
CA ASN A 142 -10.66 1.25 -11.98
C ASN A 142 -11.31 0.31 -13.01
N THR A 143 -12.61 0.15 -12.94
CA THR A 143 -13.40 -0.59 -13.93
C THR A 143 -13.27 0.00 -15.34
N ASP A 144 -12.88 1.27 -15.45
CA ASP A 144 -12.82 2.02 -16.71
C ASP A 144 -11.38 2.33 -17.16
N GLY A 145 -10.36 1.76 -16.52
CA GLY A 145 -8.95 2.00 -16.87
C GLY A 145 -8.44 3.42 -16.58
N ILE A 146 -9.25 4.25 -15.92
CA ILE A 146 -8.97 5.65 -15.67
C ILE A 146 -8.60 5.84 -14.19
N ARG A 147 -7.37 6.17 -13.88
CA ARG A 147 -6.75 6.63 -12.62
C ARG A 147 -7.24 6.04 -11.28
N PRO A 148 -6.35 5.76 -10.33
CA PRO A 148 -6.72 5.31 -8.99
C PRO A 148 -7.66 6.31 -8.32
N GLN A 149 -8.73 5.80 -7.70
CA GLN A 149 -9.77 6.63 -7.08
C GLN A 149 -9.29 7.30 -5.78
N THR A 150 -8.23 6.76 -5.16
CA THR A 150 -7.65 7.29 -3.92
C THR A 150 -6.26 7.81 -4.15
N HIS A 151 -6.05 9.06 -3.78
CA HIS A 151 -4.73 9.67 -3.79
C HIS A 151 -4.07 9.48 -2.42
N LEU A 152 -2.87 8.88 -2.39
CA LEU A 152 -2.14 8.68 -1.14
C LEU A 152 -1.60 10.00 -0.59
N GLY A 153 -1.12 10.88 -1.45
CA GLY A 153 -0.52 12.16 -1.07
C GLY A 153 -0.05 12.95 -2.29
N SER A 154 0.85 13.91 -2.09
CA SER A 154 1.52 14.65 -3.17
C SER A 154 2.82 13.97 -3.58
N TRP A 155 3.82 14.03 -2.72
CA TRP A 155 5.15 13.46 -2.94
C TRP A 155 5.64 12.72 -1.68
N ALA A 156 6.49 11.73 -1.88
CA ALA A 156 7.32 11.12 -0.85
C ALA A 156 8.79 11.15 -1.26
N GLU A 157 9.67 11.42 -0.30
CA GLU A 157 11.11 11.28 -0.41
C GLU A 157 11.56 10.22 0.57
N LEU A 158 12.14 9.12 0.08
CA LEU A 158 12.51 7.95 0.87
C LEU A 158 13.99 7.62 0.65
N ASP A 159 14.75 7.55 1.72
CA ASP A 159 16.11 7.07 1.72
C ASP A 159 16.13 5.54 1.79
N MET A 160 16.79 4.93 0.82
CA MET A 160 16.89 3.48 0.70
C MET A 160 18.23 3.00 1.31
N LYS A 161 18.10 1.96 2.13
CA LYS A 161 19.20 1.16 2.66
C LYS A 161 18.85 -0.30 2.46
N PHE A 162 19.86 -1.14 2.28
CA PHE A 162 19.64 -2.58 2.18
C PHE A 162 20.78 -3.33 2.87
N ASN A 163 20.45 -4.50 3.33
CA ASN A 163 21.39 -5.52 3.78
C ASN A 163 21.14 -6.82 3.00
N GLU A 164 21.68 -7.95 3.48
CA GLU A 164 21.50 -9.25 2.82
C GLU A 164 20.05 -9.78 2.90
N GLU A 165 19.27 -9.32 3.86
CA GLU A 165 17.94 -9.87 4.18
C GLU A 165 16.79 -8.94 3.74
N ALA A 166 16.98 -7.61 3.74
CA ALA A 166 15.90 -6.68 3.52
C ALA A 166 16.33 -5.36 2.87
N VAL A 167 15.34 -4.71 2.24
CA VAL A 167 15.41 -3.33 1.74
C VAL A 167 14.59 -2.43 2.65
N TYR A 168 15.21 -1.42 3.20
CA TYR A 168 14.58 -0.43 4.07
C TYR A 168 14.49 0.92 3.36
N CYS A 169 13.29 1.48 3.31
CA CYS A 169 13.07 2.83 2.83
C CYS A 169 12.46 3.67 3.96
N SER A 170 13.07 4.78 4.28
CA SER A 170 12.55 5.68 5.31
C SER A 170 12.65 7.13 4.88
N GLY A 171 11.65 7.93 5.19
CA GLY A 171 11.64 9.33 4.81
C GLY A 171 10.33 10.03 5.09
N ILE A 172 10.01 11.00 4.25
CA ILE A 172 8.93 11.94 4.48
C ILE A 172 7.92 11.87 3.35
N SER A 173 6.64 11.81 3.71
CA SER A 173 5.51 11.90 2.78
C SER A 173 4.68 13.14 3.04
N HIS A 174 4.31 13.83 1.97
CA HIS A 174 3.54 15.07 2.00
C HIS A 174 2.10 14.83 1.52
N GLY A 175 1.12 15.33 2.27
CA GLY A 175 -0.27 15.45 1.80
C GLY A 175 -0.40 16.56 0.75
N ALA A 176 -1.55 16.61 0.08
CA ALA A 176 -1.91 17.77 -0.75
C ALA A 176 -2.74 18.75 0.07
N ASP A 177 -2.46 20.06 -0.05
CA ASP A 177 -3.04 21.09 0.84
C ASP A 177 -4.57 21.17 0.80
N THR A 178 -5.20 20.77 -0.30
CA THR A 178 -6.65 20.90 -0.50
C THR A 178 -7.40 19.59 -0.73
N ALA A 179 -6.68 18.46 -0.88
CA ALA A 179 -7.29 17.18 -1.23
C ALA A 179 -7.51 16.30 -0.01
N ARG A 180 -8.60 15.54 -0.03
CA ARG A 180 -8.82 14.44 0.89
C ARG A 180 -7.91 13.28 0.49
N THR A 181 -6.67 13.30 0.97
CA THR A 181 -5.66 12.27 0.71
C THR A 181 -5.50 11.38 1.92
N PHE A 182 -4.94 10.19 1.69
CA PHE A 182 -4.57 9.26 2.75
C PHE A 182 -3.68 9.90 3.82
N ILE A 183 -2.61 10.58 3.41
CA ILE A 183 -1.71 11.27 4.32
C ILE A 183 -2.43 12.35 5.13
N ASN A 184 -3.33 13.12 4.51
CA ASN A 184 -4.10 14.13 5.24
C ASN A 184 -5.08 13.52 6.26
N ALA A 185 -5.65 12.36 5.96
CA ALA A 185 -6.48 11.63 6.92
C ALA A 185 -5.63 11.11 8.10
N LEU A 186 -4.43 10.58 7.84
CA LEU A 186 -3.52 10.11 8.87
C LEU A 186 -3.01 11.24 9.78
N ARG A 187 -2.72 12.42 9.21
CA ARG A 187 -2.24 13.58 9.97
C ARG A 187 -3.22 14.10 11.02
N ARG A 188 -4.48 13.75 10.90
CA ARG A 188 -5.53 14.09 11.87
C ARG A 188 -5.67 13.05 12.97
N GLN A 189 -4.92 11.95 12.90
CA GLN A 189 -4.91 10.90 13.90
C GLN A 189 -3.79 11.12 14.91
N GLU A 190 -4.03 10.79 16.16
CA GLU A 190 -2.98 10.64 17.16
C GLU A 190 -2.27 9.29 16.95
N PRO A 191 -0.93 9.24 17.00
CA PRO A 191 -0.20 7.99 16.86
C PRO A 191 -0.54 7.01 17.99
N ILE A 192 -0.74 5.76 17.64
CA ILE A 192 -0.92 4.68 18.59
C ILE A 192 0.40 4.00 18.90
N LYS A 193 0.53 3.49 20.11
CA LYS A 193 1.61 2.62 20.55
C LYS A 193 1.03 1.23 20.76
N ASP A 194 0.63 0.58 19.70
CA ASP A 194 0.08 -0.75 19.86
C ASP A 194 0.26 -1.56 18.58
N PHE A 195 1.44 -2.12 18.46
CA PHE A 195 1.60 -3.23 17.54
C PHE A 195 1.54 -4.50 18.38
N SER A 196 0.44 -5.22 18.34
CA SER A 196 0.38 -6.50 19.03
C SER A 196 0.33 -7.63 18.00
N GLY A 197 1.49 -8.17 17.67
CA GLY A 197 1.60 -9.48 17.04
C GLY A 197 0.80 -10.54 17.79
N GLU A 198 0.59 -10.35 19.11
CA GLU A 198 -0.28 -11.16 19.95
C GLU A 198 -1.76 -11.16 19.54
N ARG A 199 -2.21 -10.18 18.75
CA ARG A 199 -3.59 -10.08 18.27
C ARG A 199 -3.77 -10.57 16.83
N LEU A 200 -2.72 -11.03 16.19
CA LEU A 200 -2.76 -11.53 14.83
C LEU A 200 -2.46 -13.03 14.82
N PRO A 201 -3.27 -13.85 14.11
CA PRO A 201 -2.93 -15.26 13.91
C PRO A 201 -1.56 -15.43 13.24
N ALA A 202 -0.79 -16.46 13.62
CA ALA A 202 0.52 -16.73 13.03
C ALA A 202 0.47 -16.98 11.50
N SER A 203 -0.68 -17.40 10.99
CA SER A 203 -0.92 -17.64 9.56
C SER A 203 -1.42 -16.41 8.80
N VAL A 204 -1.27 -15.20 9.40
CA VAL A 204 -1.63 -13.94 8.74
C VAL A 204 -0.72 -13.69 7.54
N PHE A 205 -1.31 -13.32 6.41
CA PHE A 205 -0.58 -12.93 5.20
C PHE A 205 -0.86 -11.49 4.78
N PHE A 206 -1.86 -10.85 5.39
CA PHE A 206 -2.14 -9.43 5.25
C PHE A 206 -2.73 -8.90 6.54
N TYR A 207 -2.27 -7.76 6.98
CA TYR A 207 -2.99 -6.93 7.92
C TYR A 207 -2.76 -5.44 7.63
N ASN A 208 -3.72 -4.63 8.05
CA ASN A 208 -3.55 -3.21 8.22
C ASN A 208 -4.12 -2.77 9.57
N GLN A 209 -3.55 -1.71 10.11
CA GLN A 209 -3.99 -1.12 11.37
C GLN A 209 -3.98 0.40 11.25
N TRP A 210 -5.04 1.02 11.75
CA TRP A 210 -5.29 2.44 11.68
C TRP A 210 -5.49 3.02 13.06
N ALA A 211 -4.84 4.13 13.36
CA ALA A 211 -5.26 5.01 14.43
C ALA A 211 -6.56 5.72 14.05
N ILE A 212 -7.52 5.81 14.97
CA ILE A 212 -8.86 6.34 14.71
C ILE A 212 -9.31 7.41 15.70
N SER A 213 -8.41 8.29 16.15
CA SER A 213 -8.76 9.40 17.03
C SER A 213 -9.70 10.41 16.39
N ASP A 214 -9.62 10.61 15.05
CA ASP A 214 -10.57 11.37 14.23
C ASP A 214 -11.20 10.47 13.16
N LEU A 215 -12.26 9.79 13.53
CA LEU A 215 -12.96 8.84 12.67
C LEU A 215 -13.55 9.51 11.41
N GLU A 216 -13.99 10.77 11.51
CA GLU A 216 -14.56 11.51 10.37
C GLU A 216 -13.53 11.76 9.27
N ALA A 217 -12.30 12.00 9.63
CA ALA A 217 -11.23 12.18 8.66
C ALA A 217 -10.96 10.92 7.85
N ILE A 218 -10.97 9.74 8.53
CA ILE A 218 -10.79 8.46 7.86
C ILE A 218 -11.97 8.16 6.95
N PHE A 219 -13.20 8.30 7.45
CA PHE A 219 -14.40 8.12 6.63
C PHE A 219 -14.47 9.10 5.47
N GLY A 220 -14.09 10.34 5.68
CA GLY A 220 -14.02 11.33 4.62
C GLY A 220 -13.06 10.94 3.50
N PHE A 221 -12.01 10.17 3.80
CA PHE A 221 -11.09 9.61 2.81
C PHE A 221 -11.66 8.36 2.15
N THR A 222 -12.11 7.37 2.94
CA THR A 222 -12.55 6.07 2.42
C THR A 222 -13.90 6.12 1.71
N SER A 223 -14.83 6.97 2.13
CA SER A 223 -16.18 7.08 1.55
C SER A 223 -16.22 7.65 0.13
N GLN A 224 -15.19 8.35 -0.31
CA GLN A 224 -15.12 8.84 -1.70
C GLN A 224 -15.18 7.73 -2.76
N GLN A 225 -14.82 6.52 -2.38
CA GLN A 225 -14.78 5.38 -3.29
C GLN A 225 -16.16 4.74 -3.52
N GLU A 226 -17.04 4.80 -2.52
CA GLU A 226 -18.31 4.07 -2.52
C GLU A 226 -19.51 4.91 -2.99
N TYR A 227 -19.53 6.22 -2.66
CA TYR A 227 -20.68 7.08 -3.00
C TYR A 227 -20.86 7.36 -4.48
N ALA A 228 -19.85 7.07 -5.31
CA ALA A 228 -19.94 7.22 -6.76
C ALA A 228 -20.69 6.06 -7.44
N LYS A 229 -20.92 4.94 -6.73
CA LYS A 229 -21.69 3.81 -7.26
C LYS A 229 -23.18 3.98 -7.00
N ALA A 230 -23.96 3.99 -8.07
CA ALA A 230 -25.41 4.10 -8.07
C ALA A 230 -26.09 3.07 -7.15
N ALA A 231 -27.17 3.49 -6.46
CA ALA A 231 -28.03 2.73 -5.57
C ALA A 231 -27.65 2.70 -4.08
N TYR A 232 -27.14 3.80 -3.58
CA TYR A 232 -27.09 4.03 -2.14
C TYR A 232 -28.50 4.39 -1.65
N SER A 233 -29.25 3.39 -1.17
CA SER A 233 -30.62 3.62 -0.69
C SER A 233 -30.61 4.45 0.59
N ASP A 234 -31.70 5.22 0.83
CA ASP A 234 -31.83 6.00 2.07
C ASP A 234 -31.79 5.12 3.32
N TYR A 235 -32.17 3.86 3.17
CA TYR A 235 -32.03 2.84 4.21
C TYR A 235 -30.56 2.62 4.60
N ILE A 236 -29.66 2.39 3.63
CA ILE A 236 -28.24 2.19 3.89
C ILE A 236 -27.63 3.46 4.50
N LYS A 237 -27.98 4.65 4.00
CA LYS A 237 -27.51 5.93 4.59
C LYS A 237 -27.88 6.07 6.06
N LYS A 238 -29.12 5.72 6.40
CA LYS A 238 -29.57 5.76 7.80
C LYS A 238 -28.77 4.79 8.66
N ARG A 239 -28.56 3.56 8.19
CA ARG A 239 -27.78 2.55 8.89
C ARG A 239 -26.33 2.96 9.06
N ASP A 240 -25.72 3.49 8.03
CA ASP A 240 -24.35 4.00 8.11
C ASP A 240 -24.23 5.14 9.13
N GLY A 241 -25.25 6.02 9.21
CA GLY A 241 -25.31 7.05 10.25
C GLY A 241 -25.38 6.47 11.67
N GLU A 242 -26.21 5.47 11.88
CA GLU A 242 -26.34 4.78 13.19
C GLU A 242 -25.01 4.07 13.58
N TRP A 243 -24.37 3.41 12.62
CA TRP A 243 -23.06 2.79 12.83
C TRP A 243 -21.96 3.79 13.09
N MET A 244 -21.98 4.92 12.40
CA MET A 244 -21.02 6.00 12.62
C MET A 244 -21.11 6.55 14.04
N GLU A 245 -22.32 6.79 14.53
CA GLU A 245 -22.54 7.26 15.91
C GLU A 245 -22.11 6.21 16.93
N PHE A 246 -22.39 4.92 16.65
CA PHE A 246 -21.88 3.83 17.49
C PHE A 246 -20.36 3.84 17.55
N MET A 247 -19.68 3.91 16.40
CA MET A 247 -18.23 3.93 16.31
C MET A 247 -17.61 5.14 17.02
N LYS A 248 -18.15 6.35 16.81
CA LYS A 248 -17.70 7.56 17.51
C LYS A 248 -17.78 7.43 19.02
N THR A 249 -18.81 6.78 19.52
CA THR A 249 -19.06 6.69 20.95
C THR A 249 -18.22 5.61 21.61
N TYR A 250 -18.14 4.43 20.99
CA TYR A 250 -17.62 3.22 21.64
C TYR A 250 -16.28 2.72 21.09
N ALA A 251 -15.89 3.09 19.85
CA ALA A 251 -14.59 2.71 19.36
C ALA A 251 -13.46 3.35 20.20
N GLY A 252 -12.42 2.58 20.40
CA GLY A 252 -11.17 3.01 21.05
C GLY A 252 -10.25 3.69 20.03
N GLU A 253 -8.96 3.44 20.17
CA GLU A 253 -7.93 4.21 19.47
C GLU A 253 -7.52 3.60 18.12
N ASN A 254 -7.90 2.34 17.85
CA ASN A 254 -7.46 1.66 16.64
C ASN A 254 -8.50 0.71 16.03
N VAL A 255 -8.35 0.52 14.73
CA VAL A 255 -8.99 -0.52 13.92
C VAL A 255 -7.92 -1.31 13.22
N MET A 256 -8.02 -2.62 13.26
CA MET A 256 -7.12 -3.54 12.57
C MET A 256 -7.94 -4.48 11.69
N SER A 257 -7.42 -4.81 10.51
CA SER A 257 -8.00 -5.81 9.63
C SER A 257 -6.94 -6.81 9.22
N CYS A 258 -7.29 -8.09 9.12
CA CYS A 258 -6.35 -9.11 8.70
C CYS A 258 -7.00 -10.17 7.80
N LEU A 259 -6.16 -10.77 6.95
CA LEU A 259 -6.42 -12.00 6.21
C LEU A 259 -5.44 -13.06 6.69
N PHE A 260 -5.95 -14.26 6.95
CA PHE A 260 -5.15 -15.35 7.49
C PHE A 260 -5.72 -16.71 7.03
N HIS A 261 -4.93 -17.77 7.16
CA HIS A 261 -5.38 -19.13 6.88
C HIS A 261 -5.82 -19.82 8.16
N SER A 262 -7.02 -20.43 8.12
CA SER A 262 -7.46 -21.32 9.20
C SER A 262 -6.71 -22.65 9.14
N LYS A 263 -6.26 -23.14 10.29
CA LYS A 263 -5.64 -24.50 10.38
C LYS A 263 -6.63 -25.64 10.17
N ASP A 264 -7.90 -25.40 10.41
CA ASP A 264 -8.93 -26.47 10.43
C ASP A 264 -9.61 -26.70 9.08
N THR A 265 -9.29 -25.94 8.05
CA THR A 265 -9.94 -26.08 6.74
C THR A 265 -9.06 -26.83 5.76
N THR A 266 -9.58 -27.92 5.20
CA THR A 266 -9.06 -28.55 3.99
C THR A 266 -9.18 -27.63 2.77
N ASP A 267 -10.09 -26.68 2.83
CA ASP A 267 -10.26 -25.59 1.87
C ASP A 267 -9.41 -24.38 2.33
N ARG A 268 -8.44 -24.03 1.51
CA ARG A 268 -7.55 -22.87 1.74
C ARG A 268 -8.25 -21.52 1.45
N HIS A 269 -9.53 -21.37 1.82
CA HIS A 269 -10.17 -20.07 1.75
C HIS A 269 -9.63 -19.17 2.85
N PRO A 270 -9.15 -17.97 2.50
CA PRO A 270 -8.65 -17.03 3.50
C PRO A 270 -9.80 -16.57 4.40
N CYS A 271 -9.54 -16.57 5.69
CA CYS A 271 -10.38 -15.95 6.69
C CYS A 271 -10.10 -14.45 6.73
N ALA A 272 -11.15 -13.66 6.94
CA ALA A 272 -11.05 -12.21 7.05
C ALA A 272 -11.67 -11.76 8.38
N VAL A 273 -10.93 -10.98 9.17
CA VAL A 273 -11.41 -10.40 10.42
C VAL A 273 -10.98 -8.93 10.52
N MET A 274 -11.91 -8.09 10.98
CA MET A 274 -11.65 -6.74 11.42
C MET A 274 -11.83 -6.68 12.94
N SER A 275 -10.90 -6.08 13.62
CA SER A 275 -10.89 -5.85 15.07
C SER A 275 -10.94 -4.36 15.35
N VAL A 276 -11.93 -3.94 16.11
CA VAL A 276 -12.10 -2.55 16.58
C VAL A 276 -11.88 -2.53 18.08
N ALA A 277 -10.86 -1.84 18.56
CA ALA A 277 -10.72 -1.60 19.99
C ALA A 277 -11.97 -0.88 20.52
N VAL A 278 -12.45 -1.24 21.70
CA VAL A 278 -13.60 -0.57 22.32
C VAL A 278 -13.21 -0.01 23.68
N LYS A 279 -13.76 1.16 24.01
CA LYS A 279 -13.49 1.87 25.27
C LYS A 279 -14.04 1.11 26.48
N ASP A 280 -15.21 0.52 26.34
CA ASP A 280 -15.89 -0.30 27.35
C ASP A 280 -16.72 -1.37 26.63
N GLU A 281 -16.25 -2.61 26.74
CA GLU A 281 -16.86 -3.77 26.07
C GLU A 281 -18.33 -3.96 26.48
N ALA A 282 -18.62 -3.87 27.76
CA ALA A 282 -19.98 -4.13 28.28
C ALA A 282 -20.97 -3.04 27.83
N GLN A 283 -20.55 -1.78 27.78
CA GLN A 283 -21.39 -0.69 27.29
C GLN A 283 -21.57 -0.78 25.77
N ALA A 284 -20.50 -1.08 25.02
CA ALA A 284 -20.53 -1.25 23.59
C ALA A 284 -21.45 -2.42 23.19
N GLU A 285 -21.38 -3.56 23.90
CA GLU A 285 -22.24 -4.71 23.63
C GLU A 285 -23.73 -4.38 23.86
N ARG A 286 -24.05 -3.70 24.97
CA ARG A 286 -25.43 -3.26 25.23
C ARG A 286 -25.93 -2.27 24.16
N ALA A 287 -25.07 -1.37 23.71
CA ALA A 287 -25.43 -0.42 22.66
C ALA A 287 -25.63 -1.12 21.33
N LEU A 288 -24.78 -2.10 21.00
CA LEU A 288 -24.94 -2.92 19.80
C LEU A 288 -26.27 -3.67 19.83
N GLN A 289 -26.62 -4.29 20.96
CA GLN A 289 -27.90 -4.95 21.12
C GLN A 289 -29.07 -3.99 20.91
N LYS A 290 -29.03 -2.78 21.48
CA LYS A 290 -30.06 -1.78 21.26
C LYS A 290 -30.18 -1.39 19.79
N LEU A 291 -29.05 -1.19 19.12
CA LEU A 291 -29.01 -0.84 17.70
C LEU A 291 -29.62 -1.95 16.83
N LEU A 292 -29.40 -3.21 17.18
CA LEU A 292 -29.93 -4.37 16.46
C LEU A 292 -31.43 -4.61 16.72
N TYR A 293 -31.91 -4.31 17.93
CA TYR A 293 -33.31 -4.56 18.35
C TYR A 293 -34.23 -3.33 18.26
N ALA A 294 -33.70 -2.14 18.00
CA ALA A 294 -34.45 -0.89 17.99
C ALA A 294 -35.36 -0.68 16.75
N THR A 295 -35.37 -1.58 15.79
CA THR A 295 -36.16 -1.47 14.58
C THR A 295 -37.19 -2.60 14.46
N PRO A 296 -38.36 -2.50 15.14
CA PRO A 296 -39.45 -3.50 15.03
C PRO A 296 -40.11 -3.55 13.66
N GLU A 297 -39.88 -2.54 12.80
CA GLU A 297 -40.64 -2.34 11.55
C GLU A 297 -40.01 -3.05 10.33
N GLU A 298 -38.82 -3.54 10.42
CA GLU A 298 -38.22 -4.28 9.33
C GLU A 298 -38.38 -5.79 9.53
N LYS A 299 -39.50 -6.29 9.04
CA LYS A 299 -39.81 -7.72 8.91
C LYS A 299 -38.85 -8.35 7.87
N GLY A 300 -37.62 -8.53 8.20
CA GLY A 300 -36.67 -9.10 7.21
C GLY A 300 -35.55 -9.95 7.77
N ALA A 301 -34.96 -9.60 8.88
CA ALA A 301 -33.99 -10.44 9.56
C ALA A 301 -33.95 -10.03 11.04
N PRO A 302 -34.53 -10.78 11.96
CA PRO A 302 -34.22 -10.59 13.37
C PRO A 302 -32.72 -10.80 13.53
N ALA A 303 -32.09 -9.94 14.36
CA ALA A 303 -30.78 -10.24 14.88
C ALA A 303 -30.87 -11.58 15.60
N VAL A 304 -30.48 -12.63 14.94
CA VAL A 304 -30.57 -13.96 15.51
C VAL A 304 -29.31 -14.17 16.30
N GLU A 305 -29.45 -14.18 17.63
CA GLU A 305 -28.48 -14.85 18.48
C GLU A 305 -28.44 -16.31 18.03
N ARG A 306 -27.54 -16.62 17.09
CA ARG A 306 -27.36 -18.01 16.67
C ARG A 306 -26.33 -18.64 17.58
N THR A 307 -26.79 -19.38 18.54
CA THR A 307 -26.04 -20.47 19.14
C THR A 307 -25.86 -21.53 18.04
N TYR A 308 -24.67 -21.61 17.46
CA TYR A 308 -24.40 -22.56 16.37
C TYR A 308 -24.51 -24.00 16.88
N PRO A 309 -25.27 -24.87 16.21
CA PRO A 309 -25.44 -26.25 16.65
C PRO A 309 -24.23 -27.16 16.34
N ASN A 310 -23.23 -26.71 15.58
CA ASN A 310 -22.06 -27.51 15.24
C ASN A 310 -20.95 -27.42 16.28
N TYR A 311 -21.23 -28.02 17.38
CA TYR A 311 -20.52 -28.01 18.65
C TYR A 311 -19.11 -28.60 18.67
N ARG A 312 -18.71 -29.39 17.72
CA ARG A 312 -17.45 -30.14 17.79
C ARG A 312 -16.26 -29.44 17.13
N ARG A 313 -16.48 -28.48 16.24
CA ARG A 313 -15.41 -27.87 15.44
C ARG A 313 -14.76 -26.65 16.09
N TYR A 314 -15.51 -25.86 16.88
CA TYR A 314 -15.01 -24.59 17.44
C TYR A 314 -15.43 -24.40 18.91
N PRO A 315 -14.87 -25.17 19.86
CA PRO A 315 -15.35 -25.20 21.24
C PRO A 315 -15.14 -23.89 22.03
N ARG A 316 -14.21 -23.04 21.61
CA ARG A 316 -13.83 -21.81 22.36
C ARG A 316 -14.63 -20.58 21.96
N ALA A 317 -14.92 -20.38 20.68
CA ALA A 317 -15.77 -19.27 20.20
C ALA A 317 -17.20 -19.28 20.79
N ARG A 318 -17.63 -20.40 21.41
CA ARG A 318 -18.90 -20.51 22.14
C ARG A 318 -19.02 -19.66 23.40
N LYS A 319 -17.92 -19.27 23.96
CA LYS A 319 -17.91 -18.42 25.15
C LYS A 319 -18.36 -16.99 24.82
N TYR A 320 -18.41 -16.64 23.54
CA TYR A 320 -18.71 -15.30 23.06
C TYR A 320 -20.03 -15.31 22.31
N ARG A 321 -20.84 -14.30 22.55
CA ARG A 321 -22.07 -14.08 21.79
C ARG A 321 -21.70 -13.63 20.39
N GLN A 322 -22.30 -14.27 19.40
CA GLN A 322 -22.16 -13.87 18.01
C GLN A 322 -23.44 -13.14 17.56
N TYR A 323 -23.24 -12.02 16.92
CA TYR A 323 -24.30 -11.18 16.37
C TYR A 323 -24.20 -11.23 14.84
N MET A 324 -25.35 -11.19 14.18
CA MET A 324 -25.43 -11.00 12.74
C MET A 324 -25.87 -9.57 12.47
N LEU A 325 -25.02 -8.79 11.85
CA LEU A 325 -25.25 -7.39 11.55
C LEU A 325 -25.92 -7.23 10.18
N PRO A 326 -26.90 -6.35 10.03
CA PRO A 326 -27.45 -6.01 8.73
C PRO A 326 -26.36 -5.34 7.85
N ARG A 327 -26.54 -5.45 6.54
CA ARG A 327 -25.61 -4.84 5.58
C ARG A 327 -25.43 -3.36 5.87
N ASN A 328 -24.19 -2.94 5.93
CA ASN A 328 -23.78 -1.54 6.06
C ASN A 328 -22.50 -1.31 5.26
N THR A 329 -22.20 -0.07 4.92
CA THR A 329 -21.02 0.28 4.14
C THR A 329 -19.85 0.77 5.00
N VAL A 330 -20.11 1.15 6.24
CA VAL A 330 -19.11 1.70 7.17
C VAL A 330 -17.96 0.71 7.39
N LEU A 331 -18.31 -0.54 7.66
CA LEU A 331 -17.32 -1.59 7.91
C LEU A 331 -16.54 -1.94 6.64
N THR A 332 -17.21 -2.00 5.50
CA THR A 332 -16.57 -2.24 4.20
C THR A 332 -15.60 -1.12 3.84
N GLN A 333 -15.98 0.12 4.13
CA GLN A 333 -15.16 1.30 3.85
C GLN A 333 -13.87 1.32 4.70
N LEU A 334 -13.93 0.86 5.93
CA LEU A 334 -12.76 0.83 6.83
C LEU A 334 -11.75 -0.27 6.46
N THR A 335 -12.20 -1.37 5.90
CA THR A 335 -11.33 -2.55 5.72
C THR A 335 -10.96 -2.84 4.28
N GLY A 336 -11.84 -2.50 3.34
CA GLY A 336 -11.74 -2.94 1.95
C GLY A 336 -11.91 -4.46 1.72
N ILE A 337 -12.03 -5.25 2.81
CA ILE A 337 -12.00 -6.73 2.75
C ILE A 337 -13.39 -7.35 2.49
N THR A 338 -14.47 -6.65 2.83
CA THR A 338 -15.81 -7.27 2.95
C THR A 338 -16.85 -6.85 1.91
N GLU A 339 -16.45 -6.41 0.73
CA GLU A 339 -17.36 -5.85 -0.29
C GLU A 339 -18.51 -6.76 -0.76
N SER A 340 -18.37 -8.06 -0.65
CA SER A 340 -19.37 -9.00 -1.16
C SER A 340 -20.28 -9.62 -0.09
N ALA A 341 -20.02 -9.37 1.19
CA ALA A 341 -20.78 -10.00 2.26
C ALA A 341 -22.17 -9.36 2.41
N LEU A 342 -23.22 -10.18 2.29
CA LEU A 342 -24.61 -9.75 2.58
C LEU A 342 -24.82 -9.49 4.08
N HIS A 343 -24.04 -10.16 4.93
CA HIS A 343 -24.10 -10.05 6.37
C HIS A 343 -22.69 -9.98 6.94
N THR A 344 -22.56 -9.33 8.09
CA THR A 344 -21.34 -9.28 8.88
C THR A 344 -21.62 -9.94 10.22
N TYR A 345 -20.78 -10.86 10.61
CA TYR A 345 -20.84 -11.47 11.94
C TYR A 345 -19.96 -10.69 12.90
N ALA A 346 -20.40 -10.54 14.12
CA ALA A 346 -19.71 -9.79 15.15
C ALA A 346 -19.65 -10.55 16.46
N CYS A 347 -18.59 -10.36 17.24
CA CYS A 347 -18.53 -10.74 18.65
C CYS A 347 -17.61 -9.80 19.41
N PHE A 348 -17.79 -9.72 20.72
CA PHE A 348 -16.86 -9.03 21.60
C PHE A 348 -15.84 -10.02 22.16
N TYR A 349 -14.58 -9.64 22.13
CA TYR A 349 -13.48 -10.49 22.59
C TYR A 349 -12.35 -9.63 23.17
N LYS A 350 -12.06 -9.78 24.47
CA LYS A 350 -10.93 -9.13 25.17
C LYS A 350 -10.77 -7.64 24.85
N GLY A 351 -11.85 -6.86 25.00
CA GLY A 351 -11.83 -5.42 24.77
C GLY A 351 -11.88 -4.99 23.32
N THR A 352 -12.22 -5.90 22.42
CA THR A 352 -12.39 -5.60 20.98
C THR A 352 -13.74 -6.08 20.44
N LEU A 353 -14.27 -5.35 19.49
CA LEU A 353 -15.37 -5.79 18.65
C LEU A 353 -14.76 -6.43 17.39
N LEU A 354 -14.92 -7.72 17.26
CA LEU A 354 -14.50 -8.49 16.09
C LEU A 354 -15.64 -8.56 15.07
N LEU A 355 -15.31 -8.39 13.81
CA LEU A 355 -16.22 -8.39 12.68
C LEU A 355 -15.67 -9.27 11.57
N ALA A 356 -16.52 -10.12 10.97
CA ALA A 356 -16.11 -11.00 9.88
C ALA A 356 -17.24 -11.22 8.88
N PRO A 357 -16.93 -11.57 7.61
CA PRO A 357 -17.93 -11.90 6.60
C PRO A 357 -18.71 -13.20 6.93
N ASP A 358 -18.11 -14.06 7.75
CA ASP A 358 -18.70 -15.34 8.15
C ASP A 358 -18.31 -15.73 9.58
N ALA A 359 -19.07 -16.64 10.15
CA ALA A 359 -18.86 -17.11 11.51
C ALA A 359 -17.62 -18.02 11.66
N GLN A 360 -17.19 -18.66 10.58
CA GLN A 360 -16.01 -19.50 10.58
C GLN A 360 -14.74 -18.67 10.76
N SER A 361 -14.65 -17.55 10.05
CA SER A 361 -13.54 -16.60 10.20
C SER A 361 -13.43 -16.06 11.63
N LEU A 362 -14.56 -15.68 12.26
CA LEU A 362 -14.57 -15.27 13.68
C LEU A 362 -14.07 -16.37 14.60
N SER A 363 -14.57 -17.59 14.41
CA SER A 363 -14.20 -18.72 15.26
C SER A 363 -12.72 -19.09 15.10
N ALA A 364 -12.24 -19.14 13.85
CA ALA A 364 -10.84 -19.45 13.56
C ALA A 364 -9.89 -18.41 14.16
N TYR A 365 -10.27 -17.11 14.09
CA TYR A 365 -9.50 -16.04 14.70
C TYR A 365 -9.40 -16.17 16.23
N VAL A 366 -10.54 -16.34 16.90
CA VAL A 366 -10.57 -16.50 18.37
C VAL A 366 -9.81 -17.76 18.80
N ASP A 367 -9.96 -18.86 18.06
CA ASP A 367 -9.26 -20.12 18.35
C ASP A 367 -7.73 -19.97 18.19
N ALA A 368 -7.26 -19.26 17.18
CA ALA A 368 -5.84 -18.96 17.00
C ALA A 368 -5.28 -18.18 18.21
N LEU A 369 -5.95 -17.11 18.62
CA LEU A 369 -5.52 -16.31 19.76
C LEU A 369 -5.57 -17.08 21.10
N GLU A 370 -6.60 -17.90 21.33
CA GLU A 370 -6.73 -18.71 22.55
C GLU A 370 -5.70 -19.85 22.62
N ASN A 371 -5.22 -20.32 21.47
CA ASN A 371 -4.17 -21.33 21.37
C ASN A 371 -2.76 -20.76 21.48
N GLY A 372 -2.61 -19.42 21.48
CA GLY A 372 -1.30 -18.78 21.41
C GLY A 372 -0.64 -18.90 20.03
N ASP A 373 -1.43 -19.15 18.99
CA ASP A 373 -1.00 -19.32 17.62
C ASP A 373 -1.01 -17.95 16.92
N VAL A 374 -0.10 -17.12 17.37
CA VAL A 374 -0.04 -15.69 17.06
C VAL A 374 1.23 -15.33 16.30
N LEU A 375 1.21 -14.19 15.63
CA LEU A 375 2.31 -13.69 14.82
C LEU A 375 3.53 -13.32 15.68
N ASP A 376 3.31 -12.86 16.89
CA ASP A 376 4.38 -12.50 17.83
C ASP A 376 5.31 -13.68 18.10
N GLY A 377 6.64 -13.42 18.10
CA GLY A 377 7.67 -14.46 18.21
C GLY A 377 7.91 -15.29 16.94
N THR A 378 7.29 -14.95 15.81
CA THR A 378 7.65 -15.54 14.52
C THR A 378 8.82 -14.78 13.90
N SER A 379 9.67 -15.47 13.09
CA SER A 379 10.80 -14.83 12.41
C SER A 379 10.33 -13.71 11.46
N VAL A 380 9.24 -13.90 10.75
CA VAL A 380 8.64 -12.89 9.87
C VAL A 380 8.31 -11.60 10.63
N TYR A 381 7.83 -11.74 11.87
CA TYR A 381 7.53 -10.59 12.71
C TYR A 381 8.79 -9.88 13.20
N GLU A 382 9.74 -10.64 13.73
CA GLU A 382 10.96 -10.07 14.32
C GLU A 382 11.84 -9.39 13.26
N GLU A 383 11.96 -9.96 12.08
CA GLU A 383 12.80 -9.44 10.99
C GLU A 383 12.13 -8.27 10.25
N GLY A 384 10.84 -8.39 9.94
CA GLY A 384 10.10 -7.39 9.14
C GLY A 384 9.59 -6.22 9.97
N VAL A 385 8.93 -6.50 11.06
CA VAL A 385 8.14 -5.51 11.82
C VAL A 385 8.90 -4.96 13.01
N GLY A 386 9.79 -5.74 13.62
CA GLY A 386 10.60 -5.32 14.76
C GLY A 386 11.52 -4.13 14.46
N SER A 387 11.81 -3.86 13.18
CA SER A 387 12.61 -2.70 12.72
C SER A 387 11.80 -1.40 12.56
N LEU A 388 10.47 -1.46 12.65
CA LEU A 388 9.60 -0.30 12.48
C LEU A 388 9.46 0.50 13.79
N SER A 389 8.87 1.71 13.69
CA SER A 389 8.64 2.55 14.88
C SER A 389 7.59 1.93 15.79
N PRO A 390 7.74 2.00 17.12
CA PRO A 390 6.69 1.57 18.03
C PRO A 390 5.46 2.51 18.04
N TYR A 391 5.55 3.70 17.43
CA TYR A 391 4.45 4.66 17.32
C TYR A 391 4.12 4.89 15.85
N TYR A 392 2.84 4.81 15.51
CA TYR A 392 2.38 5.01 14.13
C TYR A 392 0.89 5.41 14.07
N ASN A 393 0.49 5.96 12.93
CA ASN A 393 -0.92 6.25 12.61
C ASN A 393 -1.50 5.20 11.68
N PHE A 394 -0.62 4.52 10.93
CA PHE A 394 -0.98 3.41 10.05
C PHE A 394 0.18 2.43 9.93
N ALA A 395 -0.13 1.15 9.99
CA ALA A 395 0.79 0.07 9.67
C ALA A 395 0.10 -0.96 8.76
N MET A 396 0.86 -1.57 7.87
CA MET A 396 0.40 -2.63 6.98
C MET A 396 1.55 -3.62 6.78
N MET A 397 1.22 -4.91 6.76
CA MET A 397 2.12 -5.97 6.32
C MET A 397 1.40 -6.83 5.28
N VAL A 398 2.14 -7.28 4.32
CA VAL A 398 1.60 -8.12 3.24
C VAL A 398 2.63 -9.14 2.78
N ASP A 399 2.25 -10.40 2.76
CA ASP A 399 2.96 -11.46 2.05
C ASP A 399 2.51 -11.43 0.57
N MET A 400 3.42 -10.97 -0.29
CA MET A 400 3.10 -10.80 -1.71
C MET A 400 2.95 -12.13 -2.44
N GLU A 401 3.57 -13.22 -1.98
CA GLU A 401 3.37 -14.54 -2.58
C GLU A 401 1.92 -15.00 -2.43
N GLU A 402 1.36 -14.88 -1.23
CA GLU A 402 -0.05 -15.22 -0.98
C GLU A 402 -1.01 -14.28 -1.73
N MET A 403 -0.72 -12.98 -1.75
CA MET A 403 -1.56 -12.01 -2.47
C MET A 403 -1.59 -12.25 -3.98
N MET A 404 -0.47 -12.70 -4.57
CA MET A 404 -0.38 -12.98 -6.00
C MET A 404 -1.08 -14.28 -6.43
N ARG A 405 -1.51 -15.11 -5.50
CA ARG A 405 -2.34 -16.29 -5.82
C ARG A 405 -3.74 -15.89 -6.31
N GLN A 406 -4.28 -14.78 -5.81
CA GLN A 406 -5.60 -14.27 -6.20
C GLN A 406 -5.56 -12.73 -6.36
N PRO A 407 -4.78 -12.19 -7.30
CA PRO A 407 -4.52 -10.75 -7.39
C PRO A 407 -5.80 -9.94 -7.63
N GLU A 408 -6.78 -10.47 -8.37
CA GLU A 408 -8.05 -9.78 -8.65
C GLU A 408 -8.86 -9.53 -7.36
N THR A 409 -8.74 -10.43 -6.39
CA THR A 409 -9.43 -10.32 -5.09
C THR A 409 -8.79 -9.26 -4.21
N TYR A 410 -7.45 -9.16 -4.24
CA TYR A 410 -6.69 -8.35 -3.28
C TYR A 410 -6.16 -7.03 -3.82
N VAL A 411 -6.38 -6.72 -5.09
CA VAL A 411 -5.87 -5.51 -5.77
C VAL A 411 -6.26 -4.19 -5.08
N ARG A 412 -7.28 -4.21 -4.23
CA ARG A 412 -7.74 -3.02 -3.49
C ARG A 412 -7.02 -2.81 -2.16
N LEU A 413 -6.32 -3.82 -1.67
CA LEU A 413 -5.70 -3.82 -0.35
C LEU A 413 -4.27 -3.27 -0.36
N VAL A 414 -3.62 -3.36 -1.51
CA VAL A 414 -2.21 -3.02 -1.68
C VAL A 414 -2.06 -2.09 -2.88
N PRO A 415 -1.11 -1.13 -2.87
CA PRO A 415 -0.87 -0.28 -4.03
C PRO A 415 -0.63 -1.08 -5.31
N ASN A 416 -1.29 -0.67 -6.40
CA ASN A 416 -1.25 -1.35 -7.70
C ASN A 416 0.16 -1.52 -8.27
N PHE A 417 1.09 -0.68 -7.87
CA PHE A 417 2.49 -0.76 -8.24
C PHE A 417 3.08 -2.16 -7.95
N PHE A 418 2.80 -2.72 -6.79
CA PHE A 418 3.32 -4.04 -6.41
C PHE A 418 2.77 -5.18 -7.28
N PHE A 419 1.50 -5.09 -7.66
CA PHE A 419 0.88 -6.08 -8.57
C PHE A 419 1.40 -5.97 -10.00
N ARG A 420 1.69 -4.75 -10.48
CA ARG A 420 2.24 -4.55 -11.82
C ARG A 420 3.67 -5.08 -11.96
N HIS A 421 4.43 -5.07 -10.89
CA HIS A 421 5.78 -5.59 -10.81
C HIS A 421 5.86 -6.93 -10.05
N SER A 422 4.84 -7.76 -10.22
CA SER A 422 4.66 -9.04 -9.52
C SER A 422 5.83 -10.00 -9.68
N ASP A 423 6.51 -10.02 -10.83
CA ASP A 423 7.68 -10.89 -11.05
C ASP A 423 8.81 -10.62 -10.07
N PHE A 424 8.91 -9.40 -9.58
CA PHE A 424 9.86 -9.00 -8.56
C PHE A 424 9.27 -9.14 -7.15
N PHE A 425 8.11 -8.52 -6.89
CA PHE A 425 7.58 -8.38 -5.53
C PHE A 425 6.97 -9.66 -4.95
N ARG A 426 6.61 -10.65 -5.77
CA ARG A 426 6.03 -11.93 -5.29
C ARG A 426 6.90 -12.67 -4.26
N HIS A 427 8.17 -12.38 -4.18
CA HIS A 427 9.12 -13.08 -3.31
C HIS A 427 9.34 -12.36 -1.97
N PHE A 428 8.59 -11.29 -1.71
CA PHE A 428 8.82 -10.43 -0.56
C PHE A 428 7.61 -10.33 0.35
N THR A 429 7.89 -10.20 1.64
CA THR A 429 6.95 -9.64 2.61
C THR A 429 7.21 -8.14 2.70
N ILE A 430 6.17 -7.33 2.51
CA ILE A 430 6.25 -5.87 2.51
C ILE A 430 5.61 -5.34 3.77
N ALA A 431 6.33 -4.54 4.55
CA ALA A 431 5.81 -3.81 5.69
C ALA A 431 5.88 -2.30 5.44
N ILE A 432 4.76 -1.61 5.61
CA ILE A 432 4.63 -0.16 5.41
C ILE A 432 4.11 0.47 6.70
N GLN A 433 4.72 1.58 7.09
CA GLN A 433 4.30 2.32 8.28
C GLN A 433 4.33 3.82 8.00
N PHE A 434 3.31 4.52 8.52
CA PHE A 434 3.24 5.98 8.51
C PHE A 434 3.09 6.49 9.94
N THR A 435 3.95 7.44 10.30
CA THR A 435 3.89 8.16 11.58
C THR A 435 3.75 9.64 11.31
N CYS A 436 2.66 10.23 11.77
CA CYS A 436 2.38 11.64 11.60
C CYS A 436 2.50 12.33 12.97
N ALA A 437 3.47 13.21 13.12
CA ALA A 437 3.60 14.07 14.30
C ALA A 437 3.13 15.49 13.96
N GLY A 438 1.99 15.88 14.47
CA GLY A 438 1.42 17.24 14.63
C GLY A 438 1.57 18.29 13.54
N SER A 439 2.70 18.50 12.91
CA SER A 439 2.99 19.71 12.14
C SER A 439 3.15 19.51 10.62
N GLY A 440 2.46 18.56 10.05
CA GLY A 440 2.34 18.59 8.60
C GLY A 440 3.18 17.61 7.80
N VAL A 441 4.03 16.83 8.41
CA VAL A 441 4.89 15.87 7.72
C VAL A 441 4.62 14.47 8.27
N SER A 442 4.43 13.51 7.39
CA SER A 442 4.32 12.11 7.75
C SER A 442 5.67 11.44 7.54
N GLU A 443 6.23 10.85 8.59
CA GLU A 443 7.35 9.92 8.46
C GLU A 443 6.84 8.62 7.86
N SER A 444 7.50 8.12 6.82
CA SER A 444 7.14 6.90 6.12
C SER A 444 8.29 5.91 6.20
N ARG A 445 7.98 4.68 6.54
CA ARG A 445 8.93 3.57 6.58
C ARG A 445 8.36 2.40 5.79
N LEU A 446 9.22 1.81 4.97
CA LEU A 446 8.93 0.62 4.18
C LEU A 446 10.07 -0.36 4.40
N ALA A 447 9.73 -1.60 4.75
CA ALA A 447 10.63 -2.74 4.74
C ALA A 447 10.13 -3.76 3.71
N VAL A 448 11.04 -4.32 2.92
CA VAL A 448 10.75 -5.27 1.83
C VAL A 448 11.73 -6.43 1.91
#